data_2e6a8022cd09cb386bcf2d589a650d0a
#
_entry.id   2e6a8022cd09cb386bcf2d589a650d0a
#
_cell.length_a   1.000
_cell.length_b   1.000
_cell.length_c   1.000
_cell.angle_alpha   90.00
_cell.angle_beta   90.00
_cell.angle_gamma   90.00
#
_symmetry.space_group_name_H-M   'P 1'
#
loop_
_entity.id
_entity.type
_entity.pdbx_description
1 polymer ?
#
loop_
_entity_poly.entity_id
_entity_poly.type
_entity_poly.pdbx_seq_one_letter_code
_entity_poly.pdbx_strand_id
1 'polypeptide(L)'
;MQYLISTTVEGEIETRLYQAQLLHKEFAQPLNVVIIVKTNRRTQAHAHVILFSSDLALAAALLVDYYSLRFQIEFNFREAKQYWGLEDFMNITPTGVTNAVNLSLFMVNVAYHLRADIQPHDSDYSVLDLKADWRGYTYVEETLKMLPEKPESDLLAKIRSHVACLGRIHVSQPCFSFS
;
A
#
# COMPACT_ATOMS: atom_id res chain seq x y z
N MET A 1 -2.77 -18.50 -33.70
CA MET A 1 -4.00 -19.02 -33.06
C MET A 1 -4.13 -18.36 -31.70
N GLN A 2 -5.24 -17.69 -31.41
CA GLN A 2 -5.53 -17.17 -30.07
C GLN A 2 -6.13 -18.31 -29.25
N TYR A 3 -5.52 -18.61 -28.13
CA TYR A 3 -6.02 -19.63 -27.22
C TYR A 3 -6.71 -18.93 -26.06
N LEU A 4 -8.04 -19.12 -25.97
CA LEU A 4 -8.81 -18.75 -24.79
C LEU A 4 -8.38 -19.65 -23.63
N ILE A 5 -7.86 -19.05 -22.55
CA ILE A 5 -7.41 -19.76 -21.35
C ILE A 5 -8.55 -19.88 -20.34
N SER A 6 -9.23 -18.76 -20.08
CA SER A 6 -10.33 -18.75 -19.10
C SER A 6 -11.36 -17.66 -19.42
N THR A 7 -12.55 -17.87 -18.89
CA THR A 7 -13.63 -16.89 -18.86
C THR A 7 -14.20 -16.87 -17.45
N THR A 8 -14.20 -15.70 -16.82
CA THR A 8 -14.80 -15.49 -15.49
C THR A 8 -15.86 -14.41 -15.58
N VAL A 9 -16.89 -14.51 -14.75
CA VAL A 9 -17.98 -13.52 -14.68
C VAL A 9 -18.14 -13.09 -13.22
N GLU A 10 -17.94 -11.80 -12.98
CA GLU A 10 -18.14 -11.17 -11.67
C GLU A 10 -19.17 -10.04 -11.81
N GLY A 11 -20.37 -10.29 -11.32
CA GLY A 11 -21.49 -9.37 -11.49
C GLY A 11 -21.83 -9.15 -12.98
N GLU A 12 -21.76 -7.91 -13.43
CA GLU A 12 -22.00 -7.54 -14.83
C GLU A 12 -20.75 -7.62 -15.72
N ILE A 13 -19.58 -7.92 -15.16
CA ILE A 13 -18.30 -7.93 -15.91
C ILE A 13 -17.92 -9.35 -16.27
N GLU A 14 -17.78 -9.60 -17.56
CA GLU A 14 -17.19 -10.81 -18.11
C GLU A 14 -15.73 -10.53 -18.46
N THR A 15 -14.81 -11.33 -17.92
CA THR A 15 -13.38 -11.25 -18.20
C THR A 15 -12.94 -12.50 -18.96
N ARG A 16 -12.36 -12.30 -20.15
CA ARG A 16 -11.78 -13.36 -20.97
C ARG A 16 -10.27 -13.19 -21.03
N LEU A 17 -9.55 -14.27 -20.80
CA LEU A 17 -8.08 -14.32 -20.83
C LEU A 17 -7.62 -15.16 -22.01
N TYR A 18 -6.78 -14.58 -22.85
CA TYR A 18 -6.18 -15.25 -24.00
C TYR A 18 -4.67 -15.27 -23.83
N GLN A 19 -4.02 -16.33 -24.29
CA GLN A 19 -2.56 -16.43 -24.36
C GLN A 19 -2.11 -16.95 -25.72
N ALA A 20 -1.05 -16.35 -26.26
CA ALA A 20 -0.45 -16.75 -27.53
C ALA A 20 1.03 -16.38 -27.56
N GLN A 21 1.81 -17.11 -28.33
CA GLN A 21 3.17 -16.68 -28.69
C GLN A 21 3.10 -15.91 -30.00
N LEU A 22 3.56 -14.66 -29.97
CA LEU A 22 3.48 -13.75 -31.12
C LEU A 22 4.85 -13.13 -31.40
N LEU A 23 5.12 -12.91 -32.69
CA LEU A 23 6.28 -12.13 -33.13
C LEU A 23 5.94 -10.63 -33.12
N HIS A 24 6.86 -9.83 -32.67
CA HIS A 24 6.76 -8.37 -32.73
C HIS A 24 7.96 -7.80 -33.50
N LYS A 25 7.72 -6.78 -34.32
CA LYS A 25 8.73 -6.22 -35.23
C LYS A 25 10.02 -5.72 -34.56
N GLU A 26 9.94 -5.36 -33.30
CA GLU A 26 11.08 -4.80 -32.53
C GLU A 26 11.80 -5.87 -31.68
N PHE A 27 11.30 -7.09 -31.66
CA PHE A 27 11.89 -8.17 -30.87
C PHE A 27 12.33 -9.29 -31.80
N ALA A 28 13.59 -9.73 -31.62
CA ALA A 28 14.15 -10.79 -32.43
C ALA A 28 13.54 -12.18 -32.19
N GLN A 29 12.89 -12.35 -31.05
CA GLN A 29 12.31 -13.63 -30.64
C GLN A 29 10.79 -13.48 -30.36
N PRO A 30 10.03 -14.59 -30.41
CA PRO A 30 8.64 -14.57 -30.04
C PRO A 30 8.43 -14.08 -28.61
N LEU A 31 7.32 -13.45 -28.36
CA LEU A 31 6.87 -13.05 -27.04
C LEU A 31 5.67 -13.90 -26.60
N ASN A 32 5.63 -14.23 -25.34
CA ASN A 32 4.46 -14.75 -24.68
C ASN A 32 3.51 -13.58 -24.40
N VAL A 33 2.38 -13.54 -25.07
CA VAL A 33 1.43 -12.43 -25.00
C VAL A 33 0.15 -12.91 -24.33
N VAL A 34 -0.31 -12.17 -23.34
CA VAL A 34 -1.57 -12.38 -22.65
C VAL A 34 -2.49 -11.19 -22.92
N ILE A 35 -3.70 -11.46 -23.39
CA ILE A 35 -4.72 -10.44 -23.66
C ILE A 35 -5.87 -10.65 -22.69
N ILE A 36 -6.16 -9.64 -21.89
CA ILE A 36 -7.28 -9.59 -20.97
C ILE A 36 -8.37 -8.74 -21.63
N VAL A 37 -9.53 -9.31 -21.88
CA VAL A 37 -10.70 -8.58 -22.40
C VAL A 37 -11.76 -8.54 -21.32
N LYS A 38 -12.18 -7.35 -20.90
CA LYS A 38 -13.29 -7.15 -19.97
C LYS A 38 -14.48 -6.58 -20.73
N THR A 39 -15.63 -7.21 -20.60
CA THR A 39 -16.88 -6.79 -21.24
C THR A 39 -17.96 -6.60 -20.18
N ASN A 40 -18.55 -5.41 -20.14
CA ASN A 40 -19.75 -5.19 -19.34
C ASN A 40 -20.95 -5.79 -20.10
N ARG A 41 -21.58 -6.80 -19.54
CA ARG A 41 -22.67 -7.57 -20.18
C ARG A 41 -23.94 -6.74 -20.36
N ARG A 42 -24.15 -5.69 -19.55
CA ARG A 42 -25.31 -4.81 -19.64
C ARG A 42 -25.13 -3.74 -20.71
N THR A 43 -23.99 -3.05 -20.69
CA THR A 43 -23.73 -1.91 -21.59
C THR A 43 -23.02 -2.31 -22.87
N GLN A 44 -22.52 -3.55 -22.96
CA GLN A 44 -21.67 -4.06 -24.04
C GLN A 44 -20.35 -3.29 -24.24
N ALA A 45 -20.01 -2.39 -23.29
CA ALA A 45 -18.71 -1.73 -23.27
C ALA A 45 -17.61 -2.75 -23.00
N HIS A 46 -16.51 -2.65 -23.74
CA HIS A 46 -15.35 -3.52 -23.55
C HIS A 46 -14.06 -2.74 -23.48
N ALA A 47 -13.13 -3.24 -22.68
CA ALA A 47 -11.78 -2.77 -22.56
C ALA A 47 -10.81 -3.95 -22.66
N HIS A 48 -9.59 -3.70 -23.09
CA HIS A 48 -8.56 -4.74 -23.14
C HIS A 48 -7.23 -4.24 -22.62
N VAL A 49 -6.44 -5.17 -22.10
CA VAL A 49 -5.04 -4.96 -21.71
C VAL A 49 -4.21 -6.04 -22.35
N ILE A 50 -3.07 -5.67 -22.91
CA ILE A 50 -2.11 -6.59 -23.53
C ILE A 50 -0.86 -6.58 -22.66
N LEU A 51 -0.50 -7.77 -22.16
CA LEU A 51 0.70 -8.01 -21.38
C LEU A 51 1.63 -8.91 -22.19
N PHE A 52 2.94 -8.79 -21.99
CA PHE A 52 3.87 -9.68 -22.65
C PHE A 52 5.09 -9.98 -21.79
N SER A 53 5.71 -11.12 -22.05
CA SER A 53 6.96 -11.57 -21.43
C SER A 53 7.87 -12.20 -22.48
N SER A 54 9.18 -12.11 -22.28
CA SER A 54 10.17 -12.89 -23.01
C SER A 54 10.24 -14.35 -22.57
N ASP A 55 9.71 -14.68 -21.39
CA ASP A 55 9.58 -16.05 -20.92
C ASP A 55 8.36 -16.69 -21.55
N LEU A 56 8.63 -17.58 -22.54
CA LEU A 56 7.58 -18.28 -23.29
C LEU A 56 6.86 -19.34 -22.47
N ALA A 57 7.44 -19.79 -21.36
CA ALA A 57 6.87 -20.80 -20.48
C ALA A 57 6.01 -20.22 -19.34
N LEU A 58 6.04 -18.88 -19.15
CA LEU A 58 5.31 -18.23 -18.07
C LEU A 58 3.80 -18.40 -18.27
N ALA A 59 3.12 -18.94 -17.25
CA ALA A 59 1.67 -19.10 -17.26
C ALA A 59 0.95 -17.73 -17.29
N ALA A 60 -0.18 -17.67 -18.02
CA ALA A 60 -0.96 -16.44 -18.14
C ALA A 60 -1.37 -15.83 -16.80
N ALA A 61 -1.77 -16.66 -15.83
CA ALA A 61 -2.14 -16.20 -14.49
C ALA A 61 -0.97 -15.49 -13.78
N LEU A 62 0.24 -16.08 -13.81
CA LEU A 62 1.41 -15.48 -13.21
C LEU A 62 1.81 -14.15 -13.88
N LEU A 63 1.66 -14.07 -15.21
CA LEU A 63 1.94 -12.82 -15.91
C LEU A 63 0.96 -11.71 -15.49
N VAL A 64 -0.32 -12.05 -15.28
CA VAL A 64 -1.33 -11.12 -14.75
C VAL A 64 -0.99 -10.70 -13.32
N ASP A 65 -0.59 -11.65 -12.46
CA ASP A 65 -0.21 -11.37 -11.07
C ASP A 65 1.02 -10.45 -11.01
N TYR A 66 2.06 -10.72 -11.80
CA TYR A 66 3.24 -9.85 -11.86
C TYR A 66 2.91 -8.44 -12.35
N TYR A 67 1.98 -8.32 -13.32
CA TYR A 67 1.54 -7.01 -13.77
C TYR A 67 0.75 -6.26 -12.69
N SER A 68 -0.06 -6.96 -11.89
CA SER A 68 -0.79 -6.34 -10.78
C SER A 68 0.16 -5.75 -9.72
N LEU A 69 1.31 -6.39 -9.48
CA LEU A 69 2.33 -5.90 -8.56
C LEU A 69 2.94 -4.56 -9.00
N ARG A 70 2.90 -4.23 -10.30
CA ARG A 70 3.39 -2.94 -10.80
C ARG A 70 2.71 -1.75 -10.10
N PHE A 71 1.41 -1.84 -9.86
CA PHE A 71 0.68 -0.79 -9.17
C PHE A 71 1.14 -0.59 -7.72
N GLN A 72 1.64 -1.62 -7.07
CA GLN A 72 2.18 -1.50 -5.71
C GLN A 72 3.40 -0.58 -5.67
N ILE A 73 4.22 -0.58 -6.71
CA ILE A 73 5.36 0.34 -6.83
C ILE A 73 4.85 1.79 -6.85
N GLU A 74 3.83 2.08 -7.65
CA GLU A 74 3.22 3.41 -7.75
C GLU A 74 2.57 3.83 -6.42
N PHE A 75 1.90 2.91 -5.72
CA PHE A 75 1.34 3.17 -4.39
C PHE A 75 2.42 3.45 -3.35
N ASN A 76 3.51 2.67 -3.34
CA ASN A 76 4.62 2.88 -2.42
C ASN A 76 5.29 4.25 -2.62
N PHE A 77 5.51 4.67 -3.87
CA PHE A 77 6.04 5.99 -4.17
C PHE A 77 5.07 7.11 -3.74
N ARG A 78 3.77 6.94 -4.00
CA ARG A 78 2.76 7.91 -3.57
C ARG A 78 2.72 8.03 -2.05
N GLU A 79 2.72 6.93 -1.31
CA GLU A 79 2.75 6.93 0.15
C GLU A 79 4.03 7.55 0.70
N ALA A 80 5.19 7.22 0.11
CA ALA A 80 6.47 7.79 0.49
C ALA A 80 6.48 9.32 0.32
N LYS A 81 5.93 9.84 -0.78
CA LYS A 81 5.79 11.28 -1.03
C LYS A 81 4.78 11.92 -0.07
N GLN A 82 3.60 11.34 0.06
CA GLN A 82 2.50 11.95 0.80
C GLN A 82 2.72 11.94 2.31
N TYR A 83 3.36 10.90 2.85
CA TYR A 83 3.43 10.69 4.30
C TYR A 83 4.84 10.68 4.86
N TRP A 84 5.87 10.40 4.06
CA TRP A 84 7.22 10.14 4.55
C TRP A 84 8.29 11.06 3.97
N GLY A 85 7.87 12.16 3.31
CA GLY A 85 8.74 13.24 2.86
C GLY A 85 9.73 12.85 1.77
N LEU A 86 9.36 11.96 0.85
CA LEU A 86 10.24 11.52 -0.23
C LEU A 86 10.77 12.66 -1.10
N GLU A 87 10.04 13.75 -1.23
CA GLU A 87 10.43 14.93 -2.01
C GLU A 87 10.67 16.19 -1.15
N ASP A 88 10.55 16.08 0.19
CA ASP A 88 10.60 17.21 1.10
C ASP A 88 11.99 17.40 1.74
N PHE A 89 12.97 16.55 1.46
CA PHE A 89 14.29 16.64 2.05
C PHE A 89 15.15 17.67 1.34
N MET A 90 15.95 18.42 2.11
CA MET A 90 16.84 19.47 1.64
C MET A 90 18.31 19.01 1.52
N ASN A 91 18.55 17.71 1.40
CA ASN A 91 19.88 17.15 1.27
C ASN A 91 20.44 17.43 -0.13
N ILE A 92 21.68 17.88 -0.20
CA ILE A 92 22.38 18.23 -1.44
C ILE A 92 23.52 17.25 -1.79
N THR A 93 23.95 16.43 -0.85
CA THR A 93 24.99 15.43 -1.08
C THR A 93 24.39 14.15 -1.61
N PRO A 94 25.04 13.42 -2.56
CA PRO A 94 24.52 12.16 -3.10
C PRO A 94 24.17 11.14 -2.01
N THR A 95 25.03 11.00 -1.00
CA THR A 95 24.77 10.08 0.14
C THR A 95 23.57 10.54 0.95
N GLY A 96 23.44 11.84 1.24
CA GLY A 96 22.30 12.39 1.98
C GLY A 96 20.98 12.16 1.25
N VAL A 97 20.96 12.40 -0.06
CA VAL A 97 19.79 12.14 -0.92
C VAL A 97 19.43 10.65 -0.91
N THR A 98 20.42 9.77 -1.13
CA THR A 98 20.19 8.33 -1.12
C THR A 98 19.63 7.83 0.20
N ASN A 99 20.18 8.31 1.32
CA ASN A 99 19.71 7.94 2.66
C ASN A 99 18.27 8.43 2.91
N ALA A 100 17.95 9.67 2.52
CA ALA A 100 16.61 10.23 2.69
C ALA A 100 15.57 9.45 1.86
N VAL A 101 15.88 9.12 0.60
CA VAL A 101 15.02 8.30 -0.27
C VAL A 101 14.80 6.91 0.33
N ASN A 102 15.89 6.24 0.73
CA ASN A 102 15.79 4.90 1.32
C ASN A 102 14.99 4.91 2.62
N LEU A 103 15.15 5.93 3.48
CA LEU A 103 14.39 6.06 4.70
C LEU A 103 12.90 6.27 4.42
N SER A 104 12.54 7.15 3.48
CA SER A 104 11.14 7.39 3.10
C SER A 104 10.46 6.12 2.59
N LEU A 105 11.12 5.35 1.71
CA LEU A 105 10.61 4.09 1.20
C LEU A 105 10.57 2.98 2.28
N PHE A 106 11.56 2.95 3.18
CA PHE A 106 11.56 2.02 4.31
C PHE A 106 10.37 2.29 5.24
N MET A 107 10.05 3.56 5.51
CA MET A 107 8.92 3.92 6.37
C MET A 107 7.56 3.50 5.81
N VAL A 108 7.40 3.38 4.51
CA VAL A 108 6.17 2.79 3.90
C VAL A 108 5.99 1.35 4.38
N ASN A 109 7.07 0.54 4.32
CA ASN A 109 7.02 -0.86 4.77
C ASN A 109 6.80 -0.97 6.28
N VAL A 110 7.48 -0.16 7.09
CA VAL A 110 7.28 -0.13 8.55
C VAL A 110 5.83 0.22 8.89
N ALA A 111 5.28 1.26 8.26
CA ALA A 111 3.89 1.65 8.47
C ALA A 111 2.90 0.55 8.08
N TYR A 112 3.16 -0.14 6.97
CA TYR A 112 2.35 -1.28 6.55
C TYR A 112 2.31 -2.38 7.63
N HIS A 113 3.47 -2.79 8.15
CA HIS A 113 3.55 -3.82 9.19
C HIS A 113 2.89 -3.38 10.50
N LEU A 114 3.15 -2.17 10.97
CA LEU A 114 2.55 -1.66 12.21
C LEU A 114 1.03 -1.53 12.11
N ARG A 115 0.49 -1.20 10.93
CA ARG A 115 -0.95 -1.13 10.70
C ARG A 115 -1.58 -2.51 10.61
N ALA A 116 -0.88 -3.50 10.06
CA ALA A 116 -1.39 -4.85 9.91
C ALA A 116 -1.80 -5.49 11.25
N ASP A 117 -1.13 -5.13 12.36
CA ASP A 117 -1.47 -5.61 13.70
C ASP A 117 -2.72 -4.90 14.28
N ILE A 118 -3.01 -3.69 13.85
CA ILE A 118 -4.11 -2.85 14.35
C ILE A 118 -5.39 -3.01 13.51
N GLN A 119 -5.26 -3.08 12.20
CA GLN A 119 -6.38 -3.12 11.24
C GLN A 119 -7.40 -4.25 11.44
N PRO A 120 -7.05 -5.44 11.95
CA PRO A 120 -8.07 -6.45 12.28
C PRO A 120 -9.09 -6.00 13.32
N HIS A 121 -8.73 -5.01 14.16
CA HIS A 121 -9.55 -4.45 15.23
C HIS A 121 -10.14 -3.07 14.88
N ASP A 122 -9.52 -2.37 13.92
CA ASP A 122 -9.90 -1.03 13.47
C ASP A 122 -9.62 -0.92 11.96
N SER A 123 -10.63 -1.26 11.14
CA SER A 123 -10.51 -1.32 9.68
C SER A 123 -10.17 0.03 9.03
N ASP A 124 -10.56 1.13 9.67
CA ASP A 124 -10.39 2.49 9.16
C ASP A 124 -9.06 3.13 9.58
N TYR A 125 -8.27 2.44 10.41
CA TYR A 125 -6.98 2.92 10.90
C TYR A 125 -6.00 3.20 9.76
N SER A 126 -5.62 4.46 9.61
CA SER A 126 -4.80 4.97 8.50
C SER A 126 -3.34 5.23 8.89
N VAL A 127 -2.50 5.57 7.90
CA VAL A 127 -1.12 6.05 8.15
C VAL A 127 -1.11 7.35 8.97
N LEU A 128 -2.12 8.21 8.79
CA LEU A 128 -2.23 9.45 9.55
C LEU A 128 -2.56 9.18 11.02
N ASP A 129 -3.39 8.18 11.30
CA ASP A 129 -3.69 7.75 12.67
C ASP A 129 -2.46 7.15 13.35
N LEU A 130 -1.70 6.32 12.63
CA LEU A 130 -0.41 5.81 13.11
C LEU A 130 0.56 6.95 13.47
N LYS A 131 0.68 7.97 12.61
CA LYS A 131 1.53 9.14 12.87
C LYS A 131 1.02 9.97 14.04
N ALA A 132 -0.30 10.07 14.22
CA ALA A 132 -0.91 10.75 15.35
C ALA A 132 -0.61 10.03 16.67
N ASP A 133 -0.77 8.72 16.71
CA ASP A 133 -0.45 7.90 17.89
C ASP A 133 1.01 8.06 18.31
N TRP A 134 1.95 7.90 17.39
CA TRP A 134 3.37 8.05 17.69
C TRP A 134 3.74 9.45 18.17
N ARG A 135 3.11 10.47 17.59
CA ARG A 135 3.28 11.86 18.04
C ARG A 135 2.72 12.05 19.44
N GLY A 136 1.54 11.50 19.72
CA GLY A 136 0.92 11.51 21.04
C GLY A 136 1.81 10.84 22.10
N TYR A 137 2.32 9.65 21.81
CA TYR A 137 3.29 8.97 22.68
C TYR A 137 4.53 9.82 22.95
N THR A 138 5.11 10.43 21.92
CA THR A 138 6.29 11.28 22.07
C THR A 138 6.00 12.48 23.00
N TYR A 139 4.85 13.14 22.84
CA TYR A 139 4.46 14.26 23.69
C TYR A 139 4.28 13.84 25.15
N VAL A 140 3.67 12.70 25.40
CA VAL A 140 3.54 12.15 26.75
C VAL A 140 4.91 11.88 27.36
N GLU A 141 5.79 11.19 26.65
CA GLU A 141 7.14 10.87 27.16
C GLU A 141 7.95 12.12 27.47
N GLU A 142 7.93 13.14 26.62
CA GLU A 142 8.63 14.41 26.86
C GLU A 142 8.01 15.15 28.06
N THR A 143 6.69 15.13 28.21
CA THR A 143 6.00 15.73 29.37
C THR A 143 6.37 15.03 30.67
N LEU A 144 6.41 13.70 30.67
CA LEU A 144 6.76 12.90 31.84
C LEU A 144 8.18 13.13 32.34
N LYS A 145 9.12 13.50 31.43
CA LYS A 145 10.49 13.86 31.82
C LYS A 145 10.56 15.15 32.65
N MET A 146 9.56 16.01 32.53
CA MET A 146 9.49 17.29 33.25
C MET A 146 8.80 17.18 34.63
N LEU A 147 8.16 16.05 34.92
CA LEU A 147 7.48 15.84 36.20
C LEU A 147 8.49 15.49 37.30
N PRO A 148 8.36 16.07 38.52
CA PRO A 148 9.23 15.76 39.65
C PRO A 148 9.06 14.31 40.12
N GLU A 149 7.84 13.75 40.00
CA GLU A 149 7.52 12.37 40.30
C GLU A 149 6.75 11.75 39.12
N LYS A 150 7.05 10.48 38.82
CA LYS A 150 6.35 9.76 37.77
C LYS A 150 5.00 9.25 38.29
N PRO A 151 3.92 9.34 37.49
CA PRO A 151 2.64 8.74 37.84
C PRO A 151 2.76 7.22 38.03
N GLU A 152 1.82 6.64 38.79
CA GLU A 152 1.70 5.18 38.93
C GLU A 152 1.52 4.52 37.55
N SER A 153 1.98 3.28 37.43
CA SER A 153 2.01 2.52 36.16
C SER A 153 0.65 2.49 35.44
N ASP A 154 -0.45 2.27 36.21
CA ASP A 154 -1.79 2.17 35.67
C ASP A 154 -2.32 3.51 35.13
N LEU A 155 -2.04 4.59 35.85
CA LEU A 155 -2.38 5.94 35.44
C LEU A 155 -1.55 6.34 34.19
N LEU A 156 -0.28 5.97 34.18
CA LEU A 156 0.62 6.22 33.06
C LEU A 156 0.14 5.52 31.78
N ALA A 157 -0.28 4.25 31.86
CA ALA A 157 -0.83 3.52 30.73
C ALA A 157 -2.12 4.18 30.19
N LYS A 158 -3.00 4.65 31.09
CA LYS A 158 -4.22 5.40 30.70
C LYS A 158 -3.90 6.72 30.03
N ILE A 159 -2.94 7.50 30.55
CA ILE A 159 -2.52 8.77 29.93
C ILE A 159 -1.97 8.52 28.53
N ARG A 160 -1.08 7.53 28.37
CA ARG A 160 -0.47 7.19 27.08
C ARG A 160 -1.54 6.83 26.04
N SER A 161 -2.44 5.91 26.37
CA SER A 161 -3.48 5.48 25.43
C SER A 161 -4.46 6.60 25.09
N HIS A 162 -4.81 7.44 26.05
CA HIS A 162 -5.73 8.57 25.82
C HIS A 162 -5.10 9.63 24.92
N VAL A 163 -3.87 10.06 25.20
CA VAL A 163 -3.19 11.09 24.42
C VAL A 163 -2.85 10.61 23.01
N ALA A 164 -2.48 9.33 22.85
CA ALA A 164 -2.22 8.75 21.54
C ALA A 164 -3.43 8.88 20.60
N CYS A 165 -4.65 8.68 21.13
CA CYS A 165 -5.87 8.78 20.34
C CYS A 165 -6.31 10.20 19.95
N LEU A 166 -5.86 11.24 20.67
CA LEU A 166 -6.38 12.61 20.50
C LEU A 166 -6.12 13.20 19.09
N GLY A 167 -5.13 12.72 18.38
CA GLY A 167 -4.81 13.21 17.05
C GLY A 167 -5.30 12.34 15.91
N ARG A 168 -6.03 11.25 16.18
CA ARG A 168 -6.55 10.35 15.14
C ARG A 168 -7.63 11.02 14.31
N ILE A 169 -7.65 10.70 13.03
CA ILE A 169 -8.69 11.12 12.08
C ILE A 169 -9.87 10.15 12.14
N HIS A 170 -9.57 8.85 12.24
CA HIS A 170 -10.56 7.80 12.33
C HIS A 170 -10.58 7.28 13.77
N VAL A 171 -11.60 7.64 14.52
CA VAL A 171 -11.80 7.18 15.90
C VAL A 171 -12.99 6.23 15.91
N SER A 172 -12.70 4.93 15.86
CA SER A 172 -13.73 3.88 15.84
C SER A 172 -14.38 3.62 17.19
N GLN A 173 -13.73 4.01 18.31
CA GLN A 173 -14.29 3.96 19.65
C GLN A 173 -13.83 5.17 20.48
N PRO A 174 -14.64 5.68 21.42
CA PRO A 174 -14.20 6.74 22.31
C PRO A 174 -13.00 6.25 23.12
N CYS A 175 -11.89 6.97 23.01
CA CYS A 175 -10.70 6.74 23.81
C CYS A 175 -11.02 7.09 25.27
N PHE A 176 -11.69 6.19 26.00
CA PHE A 176 -12.17 6.27 27.37
C PHE A 176 -13.37 7.22 27.62
N SER A 177 -14.49 6.65 28.07
CA SER A 177 -15.46 7.31 28.93
C SER A 177 -14.88 7.34 30.35
N PHE A 178 -14.55 8.51 30.87
CA PHE A 178 -14.38 8.70 32.31
C PHE A 178 -15.75 8.50 32.95
N SER A 179 -15.95 7.41 33.69
CA SER A 179 -17.02 7.24 34.65
C SER A 179 -16.47 7.51 36.03
#